data_2c8faa2c4fcff8726b048434eb0874eb
#
_entry.id   2c8faa2c4fcff8726b048434eb0874eb
#
_cell.length_a   1.000
_cell.length_b   1.000
_cell.length_c   1.000
_cell.angle_alpha   90.00
_cell.angle_beta   90.00
_cell.angle_gamma   90.00
#
_symmetry.space_group_name_H-M   'P 1'
#
loop_
_entity.id
_entity.type
_entity.pdbx_description
1 polymer ?
#
loop_
_entity_poly.entity_id
_entity_poly.type
_entity_poly.pdbx_seq_one_letter_code
_entity_poly.pdbx_strand_id
1 'polypeptide(L)'
;MKNILLFIIISFLTIAGHAQVISKFTWNSGSVTAASKGPDATSISSSAKTSPGGVGSSNGLNPGTPTKDINMVLPGSPYFDVKGIDIAVDFRREENEVNFFTRGSSLDFGMTGGKLFAKLLVSDGAGGSISINSGSIYSIANDHTFHNYRFKYDYTTGITTLTVDGTVVYTNTSTANRLIYWTGAGNVTIGANMDAAGTNVAVLDNLIIQNAPNNSILPETLLSFSVEAKNNFVNANWSTTNERDLAGFTLERSSDAANFTAIETVAAVNEYASVNKYEARDNSPFSSINYYRLKMTDIDGHVNYSAIKTVSFTSASVELSCYPNPTIDRVTIRMNNSNQAVYRYMVSTIDGKTILYNTVHVAAGLQFINIDLSRTINHGILMIELESKENNVQQYFKVVKQ
;
A
#
# COMPACT_ATOMS: atom_id res chain seq x y z
N MET A 1 -2.77 44.23 -40.51
CA MET A 1 -3.66 43.32 -39.78
C MET A 1 -2.99 41.96 -39.71
N LYS A 2 -2.39 41.64 -38.58
CA LYS A 2 -1.75 40.33 -38.35
C LYS A 2 -2.76 39.41 -37.67
N ASN A 3 -3.18 38.37 -38.36
CA ASN A 3 -4.02 37.32 -37.79
C ASN A 3 -3.17 36.45 -36.84
N ILE A 4 -3.47 36.53 -35.55
CA ILE A 4 -2.94 35.61 -34.55
C ILE A 4 -3.85 34.39 -34.56
N LEU A 5 -3.33 33.27 -35.06
CA LEU A 5 -3.99 31.95 -34.98
C LEU A 5 -3.76 31.39 -33.57
N LEU A 6 -4.82 31.41 -32.76
CA LEU A 6 -4.81 30.85 -31.41
C LEU A 6 -4.94 29.32 -31.52
N PHE A 7 -3.85 28.59 -31.36
CA PHE A 7 -3.90 27.14 -31.20
C PHE A 7 -4.39 26.80 -29.78
N ILE A 8 -5.67 26.37 -29.70
CA ILE A 8 -6.18 25.76 -28.47
C ILE A 8 -5.63 24.32 -28.42
N ILE A 9 -4.62 24.10 -27.61
CA ILE A 9 -4.19 22.74 -27.27
C ILE A 9 -5.21 22.18 -26.30
N ILE A 10 -6.15 21.37 -26.83
CA ILE A 10 -7.02 20.54 -26.00
C ILE A 10 -6.14 19.40 -25.49
N SER A 11 -5.62 19.54 -24.27
CA SER A 11 -5.05 18.43 -23.55
C SER A 11 -6.17 17.45 -23.22
N PHE A 12 -6.25 16.35 -23.95
CA PHE A 12 -7.03 15.21 -23.50
C PHE A 12 -6.37 14.71 -22.19
N LEU A 13 -6.91 15.14 -21.07
CA LEU A 13 -6.69 14.45 -19.82
C LEU A 13 -7.32 13.06 -20.00
N THR A 14 -6.51 12.06 -20.31
CA THR A 14 -6.92 10.67 -20.16
C THR A 14 -7.12 10.45 -18.67
N ILE A 15 -8.35 10.57 -18.20
CA ILE A 15 -8.73 10.06 -16.89
C ILE A 15 -8.51 8.56 -17.01
N ALA A 16 -7.39 8.08 -16.51
CA ALA A 16 -7.16 6.67 -16.30
C ALA A 16 -8.32 6.20 -15.39
N GLY A 17 -9.26 5.46 -15.99
CA GLY A 17 -10.40 4.94 -15.27
C GLY A 17 -9.91 3.97 -14.23
N HIS A 18 -9.90 4.37 -12.97
CA HIS A 18 -9.63 3.49 -11.86
C HIS A 18 -10.67 2.39 -11.85
N ALA A 19 -10.23 1.14 -11.67
CA ALA A 19 -11.16 0.03 -11.50
C ALA A 19 -12.11 0.35 -10.35
N GLN A 20 -13.38 0.46 -10.67
CA GLN A 20 -14.39 0.71 -9.65
C GLN A 20 -14.77 -0.62 -8.99
N VAL A 21 -14.35 -0.81 -7.77
CA VAL A 21 -14.82 -1.95 -6.95
C VAL A 21 -16.33 -1.78 -6.74
N ILE A 22 -17.09 -2.75 -7.24
CA ILE A 22 -18.54 -2.83 -7.11
C ILE A 22 -18.90 -3.38 -5.73
N SER A 23 -18.26 -4.48 -5.34
CA SER A 23 -18.52 -5.15 -4.08
C SER A 23 -17.26 -5.84 -3.56
N LYS A 24 -17.06 -5.82 -2.25
CA LYS A 24 -15.93 -6.47 -1.56
C LYS A 24 -16.38 -7.04 -0.23
N PHE A 25 -16.05 -8.30 0.00
CA PHE A 25 -16.27 -9.00 1.27
C PHE A 25 -14.95 -9.60 1.75
N THR A 26 -14.60 -9.29 2.99
CA THR A 26 -13.42 -9.86 3.68
C THR A 26 -13.81 -10.62 4.94
N TRP A 27 -15.07 -10.53 5.34
CA TRP A 27 -15.69 -11.14 6.53
C TRP A 27 -14.97 -10.95 7.87
N ASN A 28 -13.95 -10.13 7.90
CA ASN A 28 -13.16 -9.82 9.11
C ASN A 28 -13.94 -9.07 10.19
N SER A 29 -15.05 -8.43 9.83
CA SER A 29 -15.94 -7.76 10.79
C SER A 29 -16.77 -8.73 11.65
N GLY A 30 -16.76 -10.03 11.31
CA GLY A 30 -17.63 -11.03 11.95
C GLY A 30 -19.07 -11.05 11.44
N SER A 31 -19.46 -10.12 10.56
CA SER A 31 -20.76 -10.16 9.88
C SER A 31 -20.71 -11.07 8.65
N VAL A 32 -21.71 -11.88 8.46
CA VAL A 32 -21.84 -12.76 7.27
C VAL A 32 -22.37 -12.00 6.05
N THR A 33 -23.10 -10.90 6.25
CA THR A 33 -23.79 -10.16 5.18
C THR A 33 -23.20 -8.81 4.87
N ALA A 34 -22.43 -8.21 5.79
CA ALA A 34 -21.89 -6.87 5.60
C ALA A 34 -20.71 -6.85 4.60
N ALA A 35 -20.86 -6.07 3.54
CA ALA A 35 -19.78 -5.79 2.62
C ALA A 35 -18.78 -4.79 3.23
N SER A 36 -17.49 -4.96 2.97
CA SER A 36 -16.49 -3.93 3.28
C SER A 36 -16.52 -2.79 2.26
N LYS A 37 -17.13 -3.02 1.09
CA LYS A 37 -17.46 -2.02 0.08
C LYS A 37 -18.62 -2.52 -0.80
N GLY A 38 -19.49 -1.62 -1.23
CA GLY A 38 -20.65 -1.93 -2.08
C GLY A 38 -21.87 -2.37 -1.30
N PRO A 39 -22.85 -2.99 -1.95
CA PRO A 39 -24.07 -3.40 -1.31
C PRO A 39 -23.86 -4.59 -0.36
N ASP A 40 -24.53 -4.55 0.79
CA ASP A 40 -24.63 -5.69 1.69
C ASP A 40 -25.46 -6.81 1.07
N ALA A 41 -25.27 -8.04 1.54
CA ALA A 41 -26.11 -9.16 1.16
C ALA A 41 -27.54 -8.99 1.73
N THR A 42 -28.53 -9.26 0.90
CA THR A 42 -29.95 -9.18 1.28
C THR A 42 -30.42 -10.42 1.99
N SER A 43 -29.79 -11.55 1.76
CA SER A 43 -30.04 -12.81 2.44
C SER A 43 -28.83 -13.73 2.34
N ILE A 44 -28.79 -14.72 3.24
CA ILE A 44 -27.77 -15.79 3.29
C ILE A 44 -28.38 -17.00 4.03
N SER A 45 -27.85 -18.19 3.79
CA SER A 45 -28.23 -19.38 4.55
C SER A 45 -28.10 -19.16 6.06
N SER A 46 -29.09 -19.60 6.83
CA SER A 46 -29.11 -19.43 8.29
C SER A 46 -27.98 -20.16 9.02
N SER A 47 -27.40 -21.19 8.38
CA SER A 47 -26.24 -21.92 8.90
C SER A 47 -24.89 -21.23 8.60
N ALA A 48 -24.83 -20.32 7.62
CA ALA A 48 -23.61 -19.66 7.23
C ALA A 48 -23.04 -18.82 8.38
N LYS A 49 -21.73 -18.87 8.56
CA LYS A 49 -21.01 -18.14 9.61
C LYS A 49 -19.63 -17.69 9.17
N THR A 50 -19.13 -16.67 9.83
CA THR A 50 -17.71 -16.34 9.80
C THR A 50 -16.99 -17.10 10.89
N SER A 51 -15.80 -17.57 10.62
CA SER A 51 -14.93 -18.20 11.62
C SER A 51 -13.46 -18.00 11.30
N PRO A 52 -12.57 -18.09 12.32
CA PRO A 52 -11.14 -18.16 12.07
C PRO A 52 -10.80 -19.30 11.10
N GLY A 53 -9.83 -19.08 10.23
CA GLY A 53 -9.41 -20.05 9.21
C GLY A 53 -9.60 -19.54 7.79
N GLY A 54 -9.81 -18.24 7.62
CA GLY A 54 -9.60 -17.51 6.36
C GLY A 54 -8.11 -17.34 6.03
N VAL A 55 -7.83 -16.64 4.96
CA VAL A 55 -6.47 -16.38 4.49
C VAL A 55 -5.65 -15.63 5.56
N GLY A 56 -4.44 -16.09 5.84
CA GLY A 56 -3.55 -15.44 6.80
C GLY A 56 -4.07 -15.38 8.24
N SER A 57 -4.90 -16.35 8.65
CA SER A 57 -5.58 -16.41 9.97
C SER A 57 -6.67 -15.36 10.16
N SER A 58 -7.20 -14.77 9.09
CA SER A 58 -8.40 -13.94 9.10
C SER A 58 -9.67 -14.75 9.33
N ASN A 59 -10.83 -14.09 9.37
CA ASN A 59 -12.11 -14.78 9.30
C ASN A 59 -12.48 -14.99 7.83
N GLY A 60 -12.99 -16.20 7.52
CA GLY A 60 -13.56 -16.51 6.23
C GLY A 60 -15.04 -16.91 6.37
N LEU A 61 -15.79 -16.88 5.28
CA LEU A 61 -17.18 -17.29 5.22
C LEU A 61 -17.29 -18.77 4.90
N ASN A 62 -18.06 -19.50 5.70
CA ASN A 62 -18.32 -20.91 5.49
C ASN A 62 -19.81 -21.26 5.70
N PRO A 63 -20.30 -22.39 5.18
CA PRO A 63 -21.70 -22.76 5.29
C PRO A 63 -22.14 -23.14 6.72
N GLY A 64 -21.22 -23.27 7.66
CA GLY A 64 -21.50 -23.66 9.05
C GLY A 64 -21.75 -25.15 9.26
N THR A 65 -22.26 -25.84 8.26
CA THR A 65 -22.42 -27.28 8.23
C THR A 65 -21.99 -27.81 6.86
N PRO A 66 -21.43 -29.04 6.79
CA PRO A 66 -20.96 -29.61 5.52
C PRO A 66 -22.04 -29.86 4.47
N THR A 67 -23.30 -29.90 4.85
CA THR A 67 -24.44 -30.28 3.97
C THR A 67 -25.27 -29.06 3.54
N LYS A 68 -24.77 -27.84 3.67
CA LYS A 68 -25.52 -26.63 3.36
C LYS A 68 -24.70 -25.68 2.49
N ASP A 69 -25.39 -25.06 1.55
CA ASP A 69 -24.85 -23.99 0.75
C ASP A 69 -24.74 -22.67 1.53
N ILE A 70 -23.88 -21.80 1.11
CA ILE A 70 -23.84 -20.40 1.60
C ILE A 70 -25.04 -19.63 1.07
N ASN A 71 -25.31 -19.72 -0.22
CA ASN A 71 -26.42 -19.04 -0.90
C ASN A 71 -26.55 -17.56 -0.51
N MET A 72 -25.44 -16.81 -0.49
CA MET A 72 -25.45 -15.39 -0.19
C MET A 72 -26.00 -14.61 -1.40
N VAL A 73 -27.05 -13.83 -1.19
CA VAL A 73 -27.73 -13.07 -2.24
C VAL A 73 -27.38 -11.60 -2.15
N LEU A 74 -26.89 -11.02 -3.25
CA LEU A 74 -26.65 -9.59 -3.41
C LEU A 74 -27.67 -9.00 -4.38
N PRO A 75 -28.08 -7.71 -4.19
CA PRO A 75 -28.96 -7.04 -5.13
C PRO A 75 -28.27 -6.94 -6.50
N GLY A 76 -28.93 -7.40 -7.58
CA GLY A 76 -28.31 -7.43 -8.89
C GLY A 76 -28.21 -6.06 -9.56
N SER A 77 -29.35 -5.42 -9.82
CA SER A 77 -29.44 -4.13 -10.46
C SER A 77 -29.64 -3.00 -9.43
N PRO A 78 -29.06 -1.79 -9.61
CA PRO A 78 -28.19 -1.40 -10.73
C PRO A 78 -26.69 -1.74 -10.53
N TYR A 79 -26.33 -2.35 -9.41
CA TYR A 79 -24.92 -2.48 -8.98
C TYR A 79 -24.06 -3.29 -9.94
N PHE A 80 -24.60 -4.38 -10.47
CA PHE A 80 -23.88 -5.34 -11.31
C PHE A 80 -24.24 -5.26 -12.80
N ASP A 81 -24.94 -4.20 -13.25
CA ASP A 81 -25.25 -3.97 -14.66
C ASP A 81 -24.05 -3.34 -15.38
N VAL A 82 -22.93 -4.04 -15.36
CA VAL A 82 -21.64 -3.55 -15.85
C VAL A 82 -21.35 -4.05 -17.27
N LYS A 83 -20.49 -3.32 -17.99
CA LYS A 83 -20.11 -3.64 -19.37
C LYS A 83 -19.18 -4.85 -19.45
N GLY A 84 -18.23 -4.91 -18.54
CA GLY A 84 -17.31 -6.00 -18.32
C GLY A 84 -17.11 -6.17 -16.82
N ILE A 85 -16.60 -7.31 -16.38
CA ILE A 85 -16.53 -7.69 -14.96
C ILE A 85 -15.25 -8.44 -14.66
N ASP A 86 -14.80 -8.27 -13.45
CA ASP A 86 -13.63 -8.96 -12.89
C ASP A 86 -13.98 -9.41 -11.47
N ILE A 87 -13.96 -10.72 -11.26
CA ILE A 87 -14.37 -11.36 -10.01
C ILE A 87 -13.21 -12.21 -9.52
N ALA A 88 -12.82 -12.00 -8.30
CA ALA A 88 -11.81 -12.81 -7.65
C ALA A 88 -12.26 -13.24 -6.27
N VAL A 89 -11.88 -14.44 -5.88
CA VAL A 89 -12.22 -15.03 -4.59
C VAL A 89 -11.12 -15.98 -4.15
N ASP A 90 -10.84 -15.99 -2.87
CA ASP A 90 -10.01 -16.99 -2.24
C ASP A 90 -10.89 -18.11 -1.73
N PHE A 91 -10.57 -19.33 -2.10
CA PHE A 91 -11.36 -20.49 -1.77
C PHE A 91 -10.49 -21.65 -1.29
N ARG A 92 -10.83 -22.20 -0.12
CA ARG A 92 -10.29 -23.46 0.37
C ARG A 92 -11.28 -24.56 0.06
N ARG A 93 -10.85 -25.43 -0.84
CA ARG A 93 -11.69 -26.54 -1.32
C ARG A 93 -11.81 -27.64 -0.28
N GLU A 94 -13.04 -28.11 -0.07
CA GLU A 94 -13.37 -29.29 0.72
C GLU A 94 -14.43 -30.16 0.01
N GLU A 95 -14.80 -29.78 -1.23
CA GLU A 95 -15.92 -30.35 -2.00
C GLU A 95 -15.67 -30.26 -3.50
N ASN A 96 -16.66 -30.74 -4.32
CA ASN A 96 -16.51 -30.80 -5.76
C ASN A 96 -17.36 -29.77 -6.54
N GLU A 97 -18.31 -29.11 -5.88
CA GLU A 97 -19.23 -28.16 -6.50
C GLU A 97 -19.27 -26.85 -5.72
N VAL A 98 -19.16 -25.72 -6.41
CA VAL A 98 -19.44 -24.39 -5.87
C VAL A 98 -19.61 -23.38 -6.99
N ASN A 99 -20.61 -22.52 -6.91
CA ASN A 99 -20.69 -21.33 -7.71
C ASN A 99 -20.12 -20.16 -6.91
N PHE A 100 -18.94 -19.68 -7.29
CA PHE A 100 -18.35 -18.49 -6.69
C PHE A 100 -19.17 -17.24 -6.96
N PHE A 101 -19.77 -17.18 -8.15
CA PHE A 101 -20.63 -16.10 -8.58
C PHE A 101 -21.62 -16.60 -9.64
N THR A 102 -22.89 -16.39 -9.39
CA THR A 102 -23.95 -16.66 -10.36
C THR A 102 -24.88 -15.47 -10.48
N ARG A 103 -25.24 -15.08 -11.70
CA ARG A 103 -26.30 -14.11 -11.95
C ARG A 103 -27.19 -14.58 -13.09
N GLY A 104 -28.24 -15.27 -12.73
CA GLY A 104 -29.15 -15.93 -13.66
C GLY A 104 -28.42 -16.82 -14.66
N SER A 105 -28.80 -16.73 -15.95
CA SER A 105 -28.08 -17.41 -17.04
C SER A 105 -26.95 -16.58 -17.65
N SER A 106 -26.79 -15.33 -17.21
CA SER A 106 -25.88 -14.35 -17.84
C SER A 106 -24.43 -14.57 -17.48
N LEU A 107 -24.15 -14.95 -16.24
CA LEU A 107 -22.80 -15.26 -15.77
C LEU A 107 -22.86 -16.33 -14.69
N ASP A 108 -22.04 -17.35 -14.85
CA ASP A 108 -21.81 -18.41 -13.89
C ASP A 108 -20.32 -18.73 -13.84
N PHE A 109 -19.72 -18.62 -12.66
CA PHE A 109 -18.31 -18.83 -12.42
C PHE A 109 -18.14 -19.66 -11.16
N GLY A 110 -17.43 -20.78 -11.26
CA GLY A 110 -17.32 -21.70 -10.13
C GLY A 110 -16.52 -22.95 -10.43
N MET A 111 -16.81 -23.99 -9.67
CA MET A 111 -16.24 -25.32 -9.78
C MET A 111 -17.38 -26.35 -9.92
N THR A 112 -17.18 -27.29 -10.82
CA THR A 112 -18.06 -28.48 -10.98
C THR A 112 -17.23 -29.73 -11.23
N GLY A 113 -17.55 -30.83 -10.53
CA GLY A 113 -16.74 -32.03 -10.55
C GLY A 113 -15.28 -31.80 -10.16
N GLY A 114 -15.01 -30.85 -9.27
CA GLY A 114 -13.66 -30.46 -8.88
C GLY A 114 -12.85 -29.70 -9.94
N LYS A 115 -13.51 -29.21 -10.98
CA LYS A 115 -12.86 -28.44 -12.05
C LYS A 115 -13.45 -27.05 -12.20
N LEU A 116 -12.58 -26.08 -12.43
CA LEU A 116 -12.95 -24.69 -12.66
C LEU A 116 -13.72 -24.52 -13.98
N PHE A 117 -14.76 -23.73 -13.95
CA PHE A 117 -15.55 -23.37 -15.14
C PHE A 117 -16.01 -21.90 -15.09
N ALA A 118 -16.33 -21.37 -16.26
CA ALA A 118 -17.10 -20.14 -16.39
C ALA A 118 -17.97 -20.16 -17.63
N LYS A 119 -19.15 -19.57 -17.51
CA LYS A 119 -20.10 -19.33 -18.60
C LYS A 119 -20.55 -17.89 -18.56
N LEU A 120 -20.46 -17.20 -19.67
CA LEU A 120 -20.83 -15.80 -19.82
C LEU A 120 -21.68 -15.60 -21.07
N LEU A 121 -22.72 -14.80 -20.97
CA LEU A 121 -23.48 -14.32 -22.13
C LEU A 121 -23.04 -12.88 -22.45
N VAL A 122 -22.66 -12.64 -23.69
CA VAL A 122 -22.38 -11.31 -24.21
C VAL A 122 -23.37 -10.94 -25.31
N SER A 123 -23.68 -9.65 -25.48
CA SER A 123 -24.58 -9.17 -26.51
C SER A 123 -24.05 -9.57 -27.90
N ASP A 124 -24.95 -10.02 -28.80
CA ASP A 124 -24.62 -10.25 -30.21
C ASP A 124 -24.66 -8.94 -31.05
N GLY A 125 -25.14 -7.85 -30.44
CA GLY A 125 -25.32 -6.56 -31.09
C GLY A 125 -26.60 -6.43 -31.90
N ALA A 126 -27.43 -7.47 -31.95
CA ALA A 126 -28.71 -7.55 -32.64
C ALA A 126 -29.90 -7.74 -31.69
N GLY A 127 -29.69 -7.65 -30.38
CA GLY A 127 -30.70 -7.82 -29.35
C GLY A 127 -30.69 -9.22 -28.71
N GLY A 128 -29.87 -10.13 -29.18
CA GLY A 128 -29.63 -11.44 -28.61
C GLY A 128 -28.31 -11.58 -27.86
N SER A 129 -27.89 -12.80 -27.58
CA SER A 129 -26.65 -13.09 -26.87
C SER A 129 -25.85 -14.21 -27.49
N ILE A 130 -24.54 -14.17 -27.25
CA ILE A 130 -23.55 -15.20 -27.59
C ILE A 130 -23.01 -15.77 -26.27
N SER A 131 -22.92 -17.11 -26.18
CA SER A 131 -22.35 -17.77 -25.02
C SER A 131 -20.85 -17.96 -25.17
N ILE A 132 -20.10 -17.51 -24.17
CA ILE A 132 -18.70 -17.86 -23.94
C ILE A 132 -18.70 -18.90 -22.81
N ASN A 133 -18.21 -20.11 -23.08
CA ASN A 133 -18.20 -21.20 -22.11
C ASN A 133 -16.84 -21.87 -22.11
N SER A 134 -16.17 -21.89 -20.97
CA SER A 134 -14.86 -22.53 -20.84
C SER A 134 -14.96 -24.06 -20.82
N GLY A 135 -16.11 -24.60 -20.48
CA GLY A 135 -16.20 -25.98 -20.02
C GLY A 135 -15.50 -26.17 -18.66
N SER A 136 -15.41 -27.39 -18.22
CA SER A 136 -14.70 -27.77 -16.97
C SER A 136 -13.21 -28.03 -17.29
N ILE A 137 -12.37 -27.01 -17.19
CA ILE A 137 -11.07 -27.00 -17.84
C ILE A 137 -9.87 -27.25 -16.94
N TYR A 138 -9.92 -26.85 -15.67
CA TYR A 138 -8.77 -26.90 -14.78
C TYR A 138 -9.11 -27.64 -13.50
N SER A 139 -8.35 -28.70 -13.18
CA SER A 139 -8.55 -29.43 -11.93
C SER A 139 -8.06 -28.62 -10.74
N ILE A 140 -8.97 -28.30 -9.84
CA ILE A 140 -8.68 -27.57 -8.61
C ILE A 140 -8.08 -28.55 -7.60
N ALA A 141 -6.94 -28.20 -7.01
CA ALA A 141 -6.34 -29.01 -5.96
C ALA A 141 -7.27 -29.16 -4.74
N ASN A 142 -7.27 -30.34 -4.14
CA ASN A 142 -7.95 -30.60 -2.85
C ASN A 142 -6.89 -30.84 -1.79
N ASP A 143 -6.10 -29.82 -1.53
CA ASP A 143 -4.94 -29.82 -0.64
C ASP A 143 -5.22 -29.09 0.69
N HIS A 144 -6.49 -28.70 0.90
CA HIS A 144 -6.95 -27.98 2.09
C HIS A 144 -6.28 -26.61 2.28
N THR A 145 -5.72 -26.01 1.22
CA THR A 145 -5.14 -24.69 1.23
C THR A 145 -6.00 -23.69 0.45
N PHE A 146 -5.79 -22.41 0.71
CA PHE A 146 -6.46 -21.38 -0.07
C PHE A 146 -5.75 -21.17 -1.39
N HIS A 147 -6.56 -21.14 -2.45
CA HIS A 147 -6.16 -20.70 -3.77
C HIS A 147 -7.06 -19.55 -4.20
N ASN A 148 -6.52 -18.65 -5.02
CA ASN A 148 -7.31 -17.60 -5.61
C ASN A 148 -7.81 -18.02 -6.98
N TYR A 149 -9.08 -17.80 -7.19
CA TYR A 149 -9.77 -18.03 -8.45
C TYR A 149 -10.29 -16.73 -8.98
N ARG A 150 -9.98 -16.41 -10.23
CA ARG A 150 -10.39 -15.14 -10.85
C ARG A 150 -10.98 -15.39 -12.22
N PHE A 151 -12.13 -14.78 -12.46
CA PHE A 151 -12.78 -14.65 -13.76
C PHE A 151 -12.72 -13.17 -14.18
N LYS A 152 -12.26 -12.90 -15.39
CA LYS A 152 -12.31 -11.55 -15.97
C LYS A 152 -12.85 -11.60 -17.38
N TYR A 153 -13.79 -10.71 -17.67
CA TYR A 153 -14.22 -10.35 -19.02
C TYR A 153 -13.97 -8.89 -19.27
N ASP A 154 -13.06 -8.59 -20.19
CA ASP A 154 -12.76 -7.23 -20.65
C ASP A 154 -13.57 -6.95 -21.92
N TYR A 155 -14.61 -6.13 -21.80
CA TYR A 155 -15.50 -5.84 -22.93
C TYR A 155 -14.80 -5.04 -24.04
N THR A 156 -13.76 -4.24 -23.74
CA THR A 156 -13.07 -3.42 -24.76
C THR A 156 -12.23 -4.25 -25.71
N THR A 157 -11.69 -5.36 -25.23
CA THR A 157 -10.90 -6.31 -26.01
C THR A 157 -11.68 -7.55 -26.43
N GLY A 158 -12.80 -7.85 -25.74
CA GLY A 158 -13.54 -9.10 -25.88
C GLY A 158 -12.86 -10.31 -25.26
N ILE A 159 -11.81 -10.09 -24.45
CA ILE A 159 -11.02 -11.18 -23.85
C ILE A 159 -11.67 -11.62 -22.54
N THR A 160 -11.86 -12.94 -22.43
CA THR A 160 -12.24 -13.63 -21.20
C THR A 160 -11.06 -14.45 -20.70
N THR A 161 -10.74 -14.34 -19.42
CA THR A 161 -9.69 -15.15 -18.80
C THR A 161 -10.18 -15.80 -17.51
N LEU A 162 -9.65 -17.01 -17.24
CA LEU A 162 -9.67 -17.63 -15.92
C LEU A 162 -8.22 -17.74 -15.42
N THR A 163 -8.00 -17.37 -14.18
CA THR A 163 -6.70 -17.51 -13.53
C THR A 163 -6.85 -18.29 -12.22
N VAL A 164 -5.82 -19.06 -11.93
CA VAL A 164 -5.63 -19.74 -10.64
C VAL A 164 -4.27 -19.35 -10.12
N ASP A 165 -4.21 -18.77 -8.95
CA ASP A 165 -2.98 -18.27 -8.33
C ASP A 165 -2.12 -17.41 -9.25
N GLY A 166 -2.76 -16.49 -9.99
CA GLY A 166 -2.13 -15.59 -10.97
C GLY A 166 -1.83 -16.24 -12.32
N THR A 167 -1.84 -17.57 -12.42
CA THR A 167 -1.58 -18.27 -13.68
C THR A 167 -2.85 -18.32 -14.52
N VAL A 168 -2.76 -17.86 -15.78
CA VAL A 168 -3.87 -17.94 -16.73
C VAL A 168 -4.05 -19.40 -17.14
N VAL A 169 -5.21 -19.98 -16.83
CA VAL A 169 -5.59 -21.37 -17.16
C VAL A 169 -6.56 -21.47 -18.33
N TYR A 170 -7.18 -20.34 -18.70
CA TYR A 170 -8.10 -20.26 -19.83
C TYR A 170 -8.09 -18.85 -20.42
N THR A 171 -8.13 -18.78 -21.74
CA THR A 171 -8.35 -17.54 -22.48
C THR A 171 -9.30 -17.80 -23.64
N ASN A 172 -10.26 -16.92 -23.80
CA ASN A 172 -11.12 -16.85 -24.99
C ASN A 172 -11.13 -15.42 -25.51
N THR A 173 -11.06 -15.26 -26.81
CA THR A 173 -11.19 -13.93 -27.46
C THR A 173 -12.48 -13.92 -28.28
N SER A 174 -13.41 -13.09 -27.87
CA SER A 174 -14.64 -12.78 -28.60
C SER A 174 -14.52 -11.43 -29.31
N THR A 175 -15.59 -10.98 -29.94
CA THR A 175 -15.64 -9.66 -30.56
C THR A 175 -15.50 -8.55 -29.50
N ALA A 176 -14.59 -7.61 -29.71
CA ALA A 176 -14.40 -6.45 -28.86
C ALA A 176 -15.67 -5.58 -28.77
N ASN A 177 -15.79 -4.83 -27.67
CA ASN A 177 -16.91 -3.93 -27.37
C ASN A 177 -18.28 -4.62 -27.25
N ARG A 178 -18.34 -5.93 -27.00
CA ARG A 178 -19.56 -6.65 -26.65
C ARG A 178 -19.83 -6.50 -25.16
N LEU A 179 -21.00 -5.97 -24.81
CA LEU A 179 -21.42 -5.83 -23.41
C LEU A 179 -21.88 -7.17 -22.85
N ILE A 180 -21.74 -7.37 -21.55
CA ILE A 180 -22.36 -8.52 -20.89
C ILE A 180 -23.89 -8.41 -21.03
N TYR A 181 -24.54 -9.52 -21.34
CA TYR A 181 -25.99 -9.59 -21.56
C TYR A 181 -26.70 -9.88 -20.25
N TRP A 182 -27.16 -8.82 -19.57
CA TRP A 182 -27.81 -8.90 -18.25
C TRP A 182 -29.33 -9.01 -18.29
N THR A 183 -29.95 -9.10 -19.48
CA THR A 183 -31.40 -9.11 -19.60
C THR A 183 -32.02 -10.27 -18.83
N GLY A 184 -32.85 -9.96 -17.82
CA GLY A 184 -33.53 -10.94 -16.98
C GLY A 184 -32.63 -11.64 -15.94
N ALA A 185 -31.41 -11.17 -15.73
CA ALA A 185 -30.43 -11.88 -14.89
C ALA A 185 -30.76 -11.92 -13.38
N GLY A 186 -31.56 -10.98 -12.86
CA GLY A 186 -31.94 -10.96 -11.43
C GLY A 186 -30.80 -10.60 -10.49
N ASN A 187 -30.87 -11.14 -9.27
CA ASN A 187 -29.88 -10.96 -8.21
C ASN A 187 -28.63 -11.81 -8.44
N VAL A 188 -27.56 -11.46 -7.72
CA VAL A 188 -26.32 -12.24 -7.68
C VAL A 188 -26.40 -13.24 -6.54
N THR A 189 -25.93 -14.47 -6.76
CA THR A 189 -25.76 -15.47 -5.72
C THR A 189 -24.29 -15.87 -5.62
N ILE A 190 -23.79 -15.97 -4.39
CA ILE A 190 -22.43 -16.39 -4.04
C ILE A 190 -22.51 -17.66 -3.21
N GLY A 191 -21.66 -18.65 -3.52
CA GLY A 191 -21.57 -19.89 -2.74
C GLY A 191 -22.80 -20.80 -2.87
N ALA A 192 -23.45 -20.83 -4.03
CA ALA A 192 -24.44 -21.82 -4.36
C ALA A 192 -23.77 -23.16 -4.73
N ASN A 193 -24.53 -24.27 -4.60
CA ASN A 193 -24.08 -25.62 -4.93
C ASN A 193 -22.80 -26.06 -4.19
N MET A 194 -22.63 -25.59 -2.97
CA MET A 194 -21.54 -26.04 -2.10
C MET A 194 -21.93 -27.36 -1.44
N ASP A 195 -21.75 -28.45 -2.16
CA ASP A 195 -22.02 -29.80 -1.64
C ASP A 195 -20.81 -30.32 -0.86
N ALA A 196 -20.78 -30.05 0.42
CA ALA A 196 -19.71 -30.57 1.25
C ALA A 196 -19.82 -32.07 1.48
N ALA A 197 -18.74 -32.77 1.26
CA ALA A 197 -18.59 -34.17 1.63
C ALA A 197 -17.61 -34.30 2.80
N GLY A 198 -18.06 -34.72 3.96
CA GLY A 198 -17.17 -34.97 5.09
C GLY A 198 -17.38 -34.09 6.31
N THR A 199 -16.36 -34.01 7.18
CA THR A 199 -16.41 -33.28 8.45
C THR A 199 -15.93 -31.82 8.32
N ASN A 200 -15.20 -31.51 7.27
CA ASN A 200 -14.68 -30.17 7.00
C ASN A 200 -15.69 -29.35 6.20
N VAL A 201 -15.60 -28.04 6.31
CA VAL A 201 -16.39 -27.10 5.52
C VAL A 201 -15.47 -26.27 4.63
N ALA A 202 -15.90 -26.05 3.40
CA ALA A 202 -15.25 -25.15 2.48
C ALA A 202 -15.31 -23.71 3.00
N VAL A 203 -14.33 -22.89 2.63
CA VAL A 203 -14.23 -21.49 3.09
C VAL A 203 -14.01 -20.57 1.91
N LEU A 204 -14.83 -19.54 1.83
CA LEU A 204 -14.63 -18.38 0.92
C LEU A 204 -14.03 -17.21 1.71
N ASP A 205 -13.12 -16.50 1.09
CA ASP A 205 -12.54 -15.28 1.63
C ASP A 205 -12.19 -14.29 0.51
N ASN A 206 -11.97 -13.04 0.86
CA ASN A 206 -11.48 -11.97 -0.03
C ASN A 206 -12.23 -11.92 -1.39
N LEU A 207 -13.57 -12.00 -1.36
CA LEU A 207 -14.36 -11.80 -2.57
C LEU A 207 -14.30 -10.35 -3.02
N ILE A 208 -13.83 -10.11 -4.24
CA ILE A 208 -13.80 -8.79 -4.87
C ILE A 208 -14.47 -8.87 -6.23
N ILE A 209 -15.39 -7.95 -6.47
CA ILE A 209 -16.09 -7.79 -7.76
C ILE A 209 -15.90 -6.35 -8.21
N GLN A 210 -15.43 -6.16 -9.44
CA GLN A 210 -15.12 -4.84 -9.97
C GLN A 210 -15.43 -4.74 -11.48
N ASN A 211 -15.49 -3.51 -12.00
CA ASN A 211 -15.66 -3.27 -13.42
C ASN A 211 -14.41 -3.72 -14.21
N ALA A 212 -14.62 -4.20 -15.45
CA ALA A 212 -13.57 -4.38 -16.45
C ALA A 212 -13.89 -3.57 -17.72
N PRO A 213 -12.89 -3.04 -18.47
CA PRO A 213 -11.47 -3.25 -18.24
C PRO A 213 -11.00 -2.57 -16.97
N ASN A 214 -10.24 -3.28 -16.24
CA ASN A 214 -9.42 -2.72 -15.20
C ASN A 214 -8.03 -3.33 -15.38
N ASN A 215 -7.01 -2.52 -15.38
CA ASN A 215 -5.64 -3.00 -15.29
C ASN A 215 -5.27 -3.27 -13.82
N SER A 216 -6.25 -3.24 -12.94
CA SER A 216 -6.09 -3.58 -11.53
C SER A 216 -6.09 -5.08 -11.38
N ILE A 217 -4.95 -5.62 -11.18
CA ILE A 217 -4.75 -6.85 -10.44
C ILE A 217 -5.39 -6.63 -9.05
N LEU A 218 -5.85 -7.69 -8.41
CA LEU A 218 -6.23 -7.60 -6.99
C LEU A 218 -5.10 -6.88 -6.25
N PRO A 219 -5.36 -5.74 -5.61
CA PRO A 219 -4.32 -5.07 -4.88
C PRO A 219 -3.80 -6.05 -3.83
N GLU A 220 -2.48 -6.22 -3.75
CA GLU A 220 -1.88 -6.79 -2.57
C GLU A 220 -2.47 -6.05 -1.37
N THR A 221 -2.85 -6.77 -0.35
CA THR A 221 -3.38 -6.14 0.85
C THR A 221 -2.21 -5.74 1.71
N LEU A 222 -1.88 -4.45 1.71
CA LEU A 222 -0.96 -3.88 2.67
C LEU A 222 -1.59 -3.97 4.07
N LEU A 223 -1.15 -4.94 4.86
CA LEU A 223 -1.66 -5.18 6.20
C LEU A 223 -1.15 -4.15 7.20
N SER A 224 0.11 -3.76 7.06
CA SER A 224 0.75 -2.78 7.93
C SER A 224 1.83 -2.00 7.19
N PHE A 225 2.01 -0.74 7.55
CA PHE A 225 3.17 0.06 7.21
C PHE A 225 3.51 0.97 8.39
N SER A 226 4.73 0.88 8.88
CA SER A 226 5.24 1.66 10.00
C SER A 226 6.64 2.17 9.71
N VAL A 227 6.98 3.30 10.29
CA VAL A 227 8.32 3.90 10.24
C VAL A 227 8.77 4.26 11.65
N GLU A 228 10.02 4.01 11.96
CA GLU A 228 10.59 4.25 13.28
C GLU A 228 11.96 4.94 13.17
N ALA A 229 12.13 6.06 13.88
CA ALA A 229 13.42 6.72 13.99
C ALA A 229 14.36 5.93 14.90
N LYS A 230 15.59 5.73 14.44
CA LYS A 230 16.68 5.11 15.18
C LYS A 230 17.90 6.03 15.05
N ASN A 231 18.34 6.66 16.13
CA ASN A 231 19.52 7.54 16.15
C ASN A 231 19.63 8.47 14.92
N ASN A 232 20.25 7.98 13.83
CA ASN A 232 20.53 8.73 12.60
C ASN A 232 19.94 8.11 11.33
N PHE A 233 19.04 7.13 11.44
CA PHE A 233 18.36 6.50 10.31
C PHE A 233 16.89 6.21 10.64
N VAL A 234 16.10 5.87 9.63
CA VAL A 234 14.71 5.42 9.78
C VAL A 234 14.58 4.00 9.26
N ASN A 235 14.02 3.11 10.08
CA ASN A 235 13.55 1.82 9.63
C ASN A 235 12.08 1.93 9.20
N ALA A 236 11.78 1.43 8.02
CA ALA A 236 10.45 1.22 7.51
C ALA A 236 10.14 -0.27 7.50
N ASN A 237 9.01 -0.67 8.07
CA ASN A 237 8.57 -2.06 8.10
C ASN A 237 7.14 -2.13 7.57
N TRP A 238 6.87 -3.15 6.75
CA TRP A 238 5.51 -3.41 6.27
C TRP A 238 5.27 -4.89 6.13
N SER A 239 4.01 -5.23 6.06
CA SER A 239 3.55 -6.58 5.75
C SER A 239 2.41 -6.54 4.77
N THR A 240 2.35 -7.54 3.93
CA THR A 240 1.35 -7.70 2.88
C THR A 240 0.78 -9.10 2.93
N THR A 241 -0.32 -9.29 2.25
CA THR A 241 -0.89 -10.60 1.93
C THR A 241 -1.44 -10.58 0.52
N ASN A 242 -1.63 -11.77 -0.07
CA ASN A 242 -2.18 -11.92 -1.42
C ASN A 242 -1.37 -11.18 -2.50
N GLU A 243 -0.05 -11.18 -2.37
CA GLU A 243 0.81 -10.61 -3.40
C GLU A 243 0.68 -11.36 -4.72
N ARG A 244 0.46 -10.59 -5.77
CA ARG A 244 0.39 -11.10 -7.13
C ARG A 244 0.83 -10.05 -8.11
N ASP A 245 1.61 -10.51 -9.09
CA ASP A 245 2.06 -9.68 -10.19
C ASP A 245 2.64 -8.33 -9.71
N LEU A 246 3.13 -8.31 -8.46
CA LEU A 246 3.76 -7.17 -7.83
C LEU A 246 5.26 -7.18 -8.17
N ALA A 247 5.74 -6.13 -8.85
CA ALA A 247 7.16 -5.98 -9.14
C ALA A 247 7.94 -5.66 -7.85
N GLY A 248 7.36 -4.84 -6.98
CA GLY A 248 7.97 -4.52 -5.69
C GLY A 248 7.47 -3.24 -5.06
N PHE A 249 8.20 -2.85 -4.03
CA PHE A 249 7.94 -1.69 -3.19
C PHE A 249 9.07 -0.69 -3.33
N THR A 250 8.76 0.60 -3.38
CA THR A 250 9.74 1.67 -3.22
C THR A 250 9.38 2.49 -2.01
N LEU A 251 10.28 2.54 -1.02
CA LEU A 251 10.18 3.48 0.08
C LEU A 251 10.50 4.88 -0.46
N GLU A 252 9.57 5.80 -0.30
CA GLU A 252 9.74 7.20 -0.72
C GLU A 252 9.70 8.13 0.48
N ARG A 253 10.51 9.19 0.45
CA ARG A 253 10.58 10.24 1.48
C ARG A 253 10.27 11.61 0.90
N SER A 254 9.67 12.45 1.73
CA SER A 254 9.40 13.86 1.45
C SER A 254 9.67 14.74 2.67
N SER A 255 10.02 16.01 2.45
CA SER A 255 10.09 17.04 3.48
C SER A 255 8.80 17.86 3.62
N ASP A 256 7.89 17.78 2.64
CA ASP A 256 6.69 18.62 2.52
C ASP A 256 5.39 17.82 2.34
N ALA A 257 5.45 16.48 2.40
CA ALA A 257 4.35 15.54 2.16
C ALA A 257 3.75 15.62 0.73
N ALA A 258 4.35 16.36 -0.18
CA ALA A 258 3.90 16.55 -1.55
C ALA A 258 4.92 15.99 -2.57
N ASN A 259 6.18 16.36 -2.43
CA ASN A 259 7.27 15.98 -3.33
C ASN A 259 8.06 14.82 -2.72
N PHE A 260 7.89 13.61 -3.27
CA PHE A 260 8.52 12.39 -2.76
C PHE A 260 9.70 11.97 -3.62
N THR A 261 10.76 11.50 -2.96
CA THR A 261 11.97 10.96 -3.58
C THR A 261 12.17 9.51 -3.14
N ALA A 262 12.50 8.63 -4.08
CA ALA A 262 12.80 7.22 -3.81
C ALA A 262 14.05 7.08 -2.93
N ILE A 263 13.97 6.21 -1.92
CA ILE A 263 15.05 5.89 -0.98
C ILE A 263 15.59 4.49 -1.25
N GLU A 264 14.71 3.49 -1.26
CA GLU A 264 15.08 2.09 -1.45
C GLU A 264 13.96 1.35 -2.15
N THR A 265 14.33 0.38 -3.01
CA THR A 265 13.38 -0.49 -3.69
C THR A 265 13.61 -1.93 -3.24
N VAL A 266 12.52 -2.61 -2.88
CA VAL A 266 12.48 -3.99 -2.39
C VAL A 266 11.59 -4.80 -3.33
N ALA A 267 12.11 -5.91 -3.87
CA ALA A 267 11.33 -6.79 -4.72
C ALA A 267 10.23 -7.51 -3.93
N ALA A 268 9.10 -7.75 -4.56
CA ALA A 268 8.03 -8.54 -3.96
C ALA A 268 8.39 -10.04 -3.97
N VAL A 269 7.95 -10.76 -2.94
CA VAL A 269 8.11 -12.23 -2.86
C VAL A 269 7.09 -12.94 -3.73
N ASN A 270 5.90 -12.34 -3.90
CA ASN A 270 4.77 -12.89 -4.65
C ASN A 270 4.28 -14.27 -4.14
N GLU A 271 4.37 -14.48 -2.83
CA GLU A 271 3.75 -15.67 -2.20
C GLU A 271 2.30 -15.38 -1.87
N TYR A 272 1.43 -16.13 -2.53
CA TYR A 272 0.00 -16.03 -2.32
C TYR A 272 -0.42 -16.76 -1.03
N ALA A 273 -1.46 -16.24 -0.36
CA ALA A 273 -2.04 -16.75 0.90
C ALA A 273 -1.07 -16.76 2.10
N SER A 274 0.13 -16.19 1.97
CA SER A 274 1.06 -15.98 3.08
C SER A 274 1.08 -14.51 3.52
N VAL A 275 1.57 -14.27 4.74
CA VAL A 275 1.89 -12.91 5.20
C VAL A 275 3.37 -12.67 4.92
N ASN A 276 3.65 -11.85 3.93
CA ASN A 276 4.99 -11.44 3.58
C ASN A 276 5.42 -10.23 4.42
N LYS A 277 6.65 -10.23 4.90
CA LYS A 277 7.21 -9.14 5.73
C LYS A 277 8.42 -8.54 5.04
N TYR A 278 8.51 -7.23 5.10
CA TYR A 278 9.54 -6.45 4.44
C TYR A 278 10.10 -5.38 5.35
N GLU A 279 11.31 -4.99 5.06
CA GLU A 279 11.95 -3.84 5.67
C GLU A 279 12.75 -3.04 4.63
N ALA A 280 12.87 -1.75 4.87
CA ALA A 280 13.75 -0.83 4.14
C ALA A 280 14.32 0.21 5.10
N ARG A 281 15.46 0.79 4.72
CA ARG A 281 16.16 1.72 5.59
C ARG A 281 16.53 3.02 4.89
N ASP A 282 16.15 4.14 5.48
CA ASP A 282 16.67 5.44 5.12
C ASP A 282 17.88 5.79 6.01
N ASN A 283 19.06 5.78 5.42
CA ASN A 283 20.32 6.06 6.12
C ASN A 283 20.66 7.55 6.21
N SER A 284 19.86 8.42 5.58
CA SER A 284 20.13 9.86 5.51
C SER A 284 18.84 10.69 5.61
N PRO A 285 18.01 10.48 6.66
CA PRO A 285 16.79 11.26 6.83
C PRO A 285 17.10 12.74 7.04
N PHE A 286 16.11 13.59 6.77
CA PHE A 286 16.23 15.00 7.12
C PHE A 286 16.27 15.18 8.65
N SER A 287 17.00 16.16 9.12
CA SER A 287 17.13 16.48 10.55
C SER A 287 15.86 17.06 11.20
N SER A 288 14.77 17.16 10.45
CA SER A 288 13.48 17.68 10.88
C SER A 288 12.36 16.62 10.70
N ILE A 289 11.22 17.06 10.20
CA ILE A 289 10.10 16.16 9.88
C ILE A 289 10.37 15.46 8.56
N ASN A 290 10.16 14.16 8.54
CA ASN A 290 10.21 13.30 7.36
C ASN A 290 8.86 12.65 7.16
N TYR A 291 8.36 12.68 5.94
CA TYR A 291 7.16 12.00 5.49
C TYR A 291 7.56 10.82 4.64
N TYR A 292 7.04 9.64 4.95
CA TYR A 292 7.31 8.40 4.22
C TYR A 292 6.04 7.81 3.67
N ARG A 293 6.15 7.20 2.49
CA ARG A 293 5.13 6.34 1.92
C ARG A 293 5.76 5.18 1.19
N LEU A 294 5.01 4.11 1.00
CA LEU A 294 5.36 3.04 0.07
C LEU A 294 4.69 3.31 -1.27
N LYS A 295 5.48 3.24 -2.33
CA LYS A 295 5.02 3.10 -3.70
C LYS A 295 5.07 1.61 -4.03
N MET A 296 3.93 1.02 -4.33
CA MET A 296 3.76 -0.37 -4.74
C MET A 296 3.60 -0.39 -6.26
N THR A 297 4.42 -1.17 -6.94
CA THR A 297 4.44 -1.20 -8.42
C THR A 297 4.20 -2.61 -8.90
N ASP A 298 3.21 -2.79 -9.75
CA ASP A 298 2.88 -4.06 -10.38
C ASP A 298 3.80 -4.36 -11.57
N ILE A 299 3.86 -5.62 -12.01
CA ILE A 299 4.69 -6.03 -13.15
C ILE A 299 4.28 -5.32 -14.45
N ASP A 300 3.01 -4.94 -14.57
CA ASP A 300 2.48 -4.17 -15.70
C ASP A 300 2.74 -2.66 -15.60
N GLY A 301 3.39 -2.20 -14.51
CA GLY A 301 3.74 -0.81 -14.26
C GLY A 301 2.66 0.01 -13.55
N HIS A 302 1.55 -0.60 -13.14
CA HIS A 302 0.55 0.09 -12.31
C HIS A 302 1.13 0.43 -10.93
N VAL A 303 0.68 1.56 -10.36
CA VAL A 303 1.25 2.09 -9.11
C VAL A 303 0.16 2.41 -8.10
N ASN A 304 0.33 1.90 -6.89
CA ASN A 304 -0.46 2.23 -5.71
C ASN A 304 0.43 2.86 -4.62
N TYR A 305 -0.19 3.57 -3.68
CA TYR A 305 0.53 4.21 -2.58
C TYR A 305 -0.09 3.88 -1.22
N SER A 306 0.75 3.69 -0.22
CA SER A 306 0.32 3.60 1.17
C SER A 306 -0.16 4.94 1.72
N ALA A 307 -0.77 4.91 2.90
CA ALA A 307 -0.92 6.12 3.72
C ALA A 307 0.46 6.67 4.11
N ILE A 308 0.56 8.01 4.19
CA ILE A 308 1.78 8.69 4.61
C ILE A 308 2.00 8.46 6.11
N LYS A 309 3.24 8.14 6.49
CA LYS A 309 3.71 8.05 7.87
C LYS A 309 4.73 9.15 8.13
N THR A 310 4.72 9.67 9.36
CA THR A 310 5.57 10.80 9.75
C THR A 310 6.56 10.37 10.82
N VAL A 311 7.81 10.79 10.65
CA VAL A 311 8.86 10.67 11.65
C VAL A 311 9.52 12.03 11.85
N SER A 312 9.69 12.42 13.10
CA SER A 312 10.41 13.64 13.45
C SER A 312 11.73 13.26 14.12
N PHE A 313 12.82 13.76 13.59
CA PHE A 313 14.05 13.85 14.34
C PHE A 313 13.99 15.19 15.10
N THR A 314 13.62 15.14 16.36
CA THR A 314 13.94 16.26 17.22
C THR A 314 15.46 16.23 17.36
N SER A 315 16.15 17.19 16.76
CA SER A 315 17.49 17.51 17.19
C SER A 315 17.37 17.70 18.69
N ALA A 316 17.96 16.79 19.50
CA ALA A 316 18.13 17.09 20.89
C ALA A 316 18.82 18.46 20.89
N SER A 317 18.14 19.47 21.41
CA SER A 317 18.69 20.83 21.45
C SER A 317 20.01 20.70 22.16
N VAL A 318 21.10 20.94 21.46
CA VAL A 318 22.43 20.89 22.11
C VAL A 318 22.37 21.97 23.17
N GLU A 319 22.29 21.56 24.43
CA GLU A 319 22.30 22.51 25.53
C GLU A 319 23.68 23.12 25.61
N LEU A 320 23.78 24.38 25.16
CA LEU A 320 25.03 25.11 25.07
C LEU A 320 25.12 26.15 26.17
N SER A 321 26.22 26.15 26.89
CA SER A 321 26.55 27.22 27.86
C SER A 321 28.01 27.63 27.72
N CYS A 322 28.28 28.93 27.88
CA CYS A 322 29.63 29.51 27.82
C CYS A 322 29.95 30.18 29.12
N TYR A 323 31.00 29.74 29.80
CA TYR A 323 31.44 30.26 31.11
C TYR A 323 32.95 30.14 31.31
N PRO A 324 33.56 30.90 32.26
CA PRO A 324 32.96 32.02 32.99
C PRO A 324 32.72 33.22 32.09
N ASN A 325 31.72 34.02 32.41
CA ASN A 325 31.46 35.30 31.77
C ASN A 325 31.00 36.32 32.85
N PRO A 326 31.76 37.29 33.22
CA PRO A 326 33.07 37.71 32.69
C PRO A 326 34.23 36.71 32.86
N THR A 327 35.24 36.87 32.02
CA THR A 327 36.45 36.04 32.03
C THR A 327 37.72 36.90 31.99
N ILE A 328 38.84 36.31 32.47
CA ILE A 328 40.16 36.89 32.33
C ILE A 328 40.81 36.40 31.03
N ASP A 329 41.09 35.11 30.92
CA ASP A 329 41.87 34.56 29.81
C ASP A 329 41.30 33.33 29.15
N ARG A 330 40.20 32.75 29.66
CA ARG A 330 39.66 31.51 29.13
C ARG A 330 38.15 31.41 29.32
N VAL A 331 37.48 30.87 28.31
CA VAL A 331 36.09 30.45 28.41
C VAL A 331 35.96 28.98 28.04
N THR A 332 34.95 28.31 28.57
CA THR A 332 34.58 26.94 28.28
C THR A 332 33.16 26.93 27.70
N ILE A 333 33.00 26.35 26.54
CA ILE A 333 31.66 26.02 26.01
C ILE A 333 31.37 24.60 26.44
N ARG A 334 30.35 24.43 27.28
CA ARG A 334 29.78 23.14 27.65
C ARG A 334 28.68 22.80 26.64
N MET A 335 28.70 21.56 26.16
CA MET A 335 27.67 21.04 25.25
C MET A 335 27.37 19.58 25.54
N ASN A 336 26.14 19.17 25.21
CA ASN A 336 25.73 17.77 25.27
C ASN A 336 25.29 17.35 23.86
N ASN A 337 26.16 16.60 23.17
CA ASN A 337 25.95 16.19 21.78
C ASN A 337 25.28 14.83 21.70
N SER A 338 24.30 14.68 20.81
CA SER A 338 23.70 13.38 20.50
C SER A 338 24.67 12.48 19.74
N ASN A 339 25.51 13.05 18.88
CA ASN A 339 26.44 12.34 18.00
C ASN A 339 27.79 13.05 17.95
N GLN A 340 28.83 12.35 17.48
CA GLN A 340 30.10 12.96 17.13
C GLN A 340 29.89 13.97 15.99
N ALA A 341 30.50 15.16 16.11
CA ALA A 341 30.37 16.22 15.12
C ALA A 341 31.58 17.13 15.06
N VAL A 342 31.73 17.84 13.95
CA VAL A 342 32.74 18.88 13.77
C VAL A 342 32.14 20.23 14.12
N TYR A 343 32.79 20.93 15.05
CA TYR A 343 32.44 22.30 15.41
C TYR A 343 33.50 23.25 14.97
N ARG A 344 33.06 24.40 14.42
CA ARG A 344 33.91 25.54 14.17
C ARG A 344 33.55 26.64 15.13
N TYR A 345 34.57 27.30 15.71
CA TYR A 345 34.30 28.49 16.46
C TYR A 345 35.18 29.65 15.97
N MET A 346 34.60 30.84 16.00
CA MET A 346 35.23 32.07 15.64
C MET A 346 35.06 33.08 16.78
N VAL A 347 36.17 33.71 17.20
CA VAL A 347 36.15 34.80 18.18
C VAL A 347 36.42 36.08 17.45
N SER A 348 35.56 37.08 17.64
CA SER A 348 35.67 38.41 17.03
C SER A 348 35.44 39.52 18.05
N THR A 349 35.96 40.69 17.76
CA THR A 349 35.58 41.92 18.45
C THR A 349 34.18 42.38 18.03
N ILE A 350 33.59 43.31 18.80
CA ILE A 350 32.24 43.81 18.53
C ILE A 350 32.10 44.55 17.18
N ASP A 351 33.20 45.07 16.66
CA ASP A 351 33.32 45.70 15.32
C ASP A 351 33.50 44.66 14.18
N GLY A 352 33.47 43.38 14.49
CA GLY A 352 33.50 42.26 13.54
C GLY A 352 34.90 41.78 13.14
N LYS A 353 35.95 42.29 13.73
CA LYS A 353 37.33 41.84 13.45
C LYS A 353 37.56 40.47 14.08
N THR A 354 37.81 39.46 13.23
CA THR A 354 38.14 38.09 13.69
C THR A 354 39.51 38.06 14.34
N ILE A 355 39.60 37.50 15.55
CA ILE A 355 40.81 37.38 16.36
C ILE A 355 41.31 35.94 16.36
N LEU A 356 40.40 34.98 16.47
CA LEU A 356 40.70 33.55 16.58
C LEU A 356 39.66 32.74 15.81
N TYR A 357 40.15 31.73 15.12
CA TYR A 357 39.32 30.74 14.42
C TYR A 357 39.89 29.32 14.64
N ASN A 358 39.05 28.35 14.93
CA ASN A 358 39.50 26.96 15.08
C ASN A 358 38.36 25.98 14.74
N THR A 359 38.76 24.76 14.44
CA THR A 359 37.86 23.61 14.20
C THR A 359 38.20 22.49 15.18
N VAL A 360 37.16 21.90 15.81
CA VAL A 360 37.32 20.85 16.82
C VAL A 360 36.39 19.70 16.50
N HIS A 361 36.89 18.48 16.68
CA HIS A 361 36.09 17.27 16.61
C HIS A 361 35.56 16.97 18.02
N VAL A 362 34.25 16.88 18.16
CA VAL A 362 33.58 16.73 19.45
C VAL A 362 32.85 15.41 19.45
N ALA A 363 33.09 14.56 20.44
CA ALA A 363 32.44 13.27 20.60
C ALA A 363 30.98 13.42 21.06
N ALA A 364 30.21 12.33 20.98
CA ALA A 364 28.89 12.27 21.58
C ALA A 364 28.93 12.38 23.10
N GLY A 365 27.83 12.85 23.71
CA GLY A 365 27.68 13.05 25.15
C GLY A 365 28.12 14.43 25.62
N LEU A 366 28.33 14.57 26.92
CA LEU A 366 28.75 15.81 27.57
C LEU A 366 30.21 16.13 27.22
N GLN A 367 30.44 17.29 26.58
CA GLN A 367 31.75 17.73 26.09
C GLN A 367 32.02 19.19 26.44
N PHE A 368 33.29 19.56 26.37
CA PHE A 368 33.79 20.89 26.76
C PHE A 368 34.79 21.40 25.72
N ILE A 369 34.53 22.55 25.13
CA ILE A 369 35.49 23.24 24.29
C ILE A 369 36.12 24.40 25.08
N ASN A 370 37.41 24.29 25.36
CA ASN A 370 38.17 25.34 26.07
C ASN A 370 38.76 26.30 25.04
N ILE A 371 38.47 27.57 25.16
CA ILE A 371 38.94 28.64 24.26
C ILE A 371 39.85 29.55 25.07
N ASP A 372 41.14 29.62 24.67
CA ASP A 372 42.13 30.51 25.25
C ASP A 372 42.00 31.90 24.64
N LEU A 373 41.76 32.87 25.49
CA LEU A 373 41.58 34.28 25.11
C LEU A 373 42.78 35.14 25.59
N SER A 374 43.84 34.55 26.15
CA SER A 374 44.97 35.27 26.70
C SER A 374 45.69 36.18 25.71
N ARG A 375 45.66 35.80 24.42
CA ARG A 375 46.28 36.52 23.31
C ARG A 375 45.31 37.40 22.51
N THR A 376 44.12 37.68 23.06
CA THR A 376 43.12 38.57 22.44
C THR A 376 43.27 40.01 22.92
N ILE A 377 42.16 40.77 22.95
CA ILE A 377 42.16 42.14 23.54
C ILE A 377 42.36 42.01 25.07
N ASN A 378 42.97 43.03 25.68
CA ASN A 378 43.21 43.01 27.12
C ASN A 378 41.91 43.06 27.95
N HIS A 379 40.94 43.85 27.52
CA HIS A 379 39.60 43.96 28.12
C HIS A 379 38.59 44.44 27.08
N GLY A 380 37.33 44.10 27.28
CA GLY A 380 36.24 44.50 26.40
C GLY A 380 35.28 43.36 26.09
N ILE A 381 34.49 43.56 25.03
CA ILE A 381 33.47 42.59 24.61
C ILE A 381 33.99 41.80 23.41
N LEU A 382 33.90 40.48 23.52
CA LEU A 382 34.15 39.51 22.45
C LEU A 382 32.88 38.82 22.07
N MET A 383 32.74 38.47 20.79
CA MET A 383 31.68 37.60 20.26
C MET A 383 32.31 36.27 19.88
N ILE A 384 31.73 35.17 20.36
CA ILE A 384 32.09 33.82 19.98
C ILE A 384 30.96 33.25 19.16
N GLU A 385 31.21 32.95 17.91
CA GLU A 385 30.31 32.18 17.07
C GLU A 385 30.72 30.73 17.11
N LEU A 386 29.77 29.82 17.35
CA LEU A 386 29.94 28.38 17.32
C LEU A 386 29.01 27.78 16.27
N GLU A 387 29.57 27.08 15.28
CA GLU A 387 28.85 26.48 14.17
C GLU A 387 29.13 24.98 14.07
N SER A 388 28.10 24.19 13.78
CA SER A 388 28.22 22.81 13.32
C SER A 388 27.11 22.53 12.32
N LYS A 389 27.47 22.15 11.08
CA LYS A 389 26.51 21.76 10.05
C LYS A 389 25.90 20.41 10.35
N GLU A 390 26.64 19.48 10.95
CA GLU A 390 26.22 18.13 11.25
C GLU A 390 25.13 18.09 12.34
N ASN A 391 25.25 18.99 13.33
CA ASN A 391 24.27 19.13 14.41
C ASN A 391 23.30 20.32 14.21
N ASN A 392 23.35 20.99 13.07
CA ASN A 392 22.56 22.19 12.76
C ASN A 392 22.63 23.25 13.87
N VAL A 393 23.85 23.52 14.36
CA VAL A 393 24.14 24.49 15.43
C VAL A 393 24.74 25.74 14.81
N GLN A 394 24.15 26.89 15.12
CA GLN A 394 24.75 28.21 14.96
C GLN A 394 24.37 29.03 16.18
N GLN A 395 25.34 29.29 17.06
CA GLN A 395 25.13 29.96 18.32
C GLN A 395 26.15 31.05 18.54
N TYR A 396 25.72 32.15 19.12
CA TYR A 396 26.55 33.30 19.44
C TYR A 396 26.60 33.51 20.95
N PHE A 397 27.80 33.71 21.47
CA PHE A 397 28.02 34.04 22.88
C PHE A 397 28.71 35.42 22.96
N LYS A 398 28.10 36.30 23.74
CA LYS A 398 28.75 37.56 24.14
C LYS A 398 29.59 37.32 25.39
N VAL A 399 30.87 37.55 25.32
CA VAL A 399 31.81 37.33 26.41
C VAL A 399 32.46 38.68 26.82
N VAL A 400 32.47 38.95 28.13
CA VAL A 400 33.13 40.12 28.69
C VAL A 400 34.50 39.69 29.21
N LYS A 401 35.54 40.21 28.59
CA LYS A 401 36.92 40.03 29.04
C LYS A 401 37.34 41.19 29.97
N GLN A 402 37.89 40.84 31.16
CA GLN A 402 38.35 41.75 32.18
C GLN A 402 39.84 41.76 32.29
#